data_21aea134e182fc749584792dc210cc1d
#
_entry.id   21aea134e182fc749584792dc210cc1d
#
_cell.length_a   1.000
_cell.length_b   1.000
_cell.length_c   1.000
_cell.angle_alpha   90.00
_cell.angle_beta   90.00
_cell.angle_gamma   90.00
#
_symmetry.space_group_name_H-M   'P 1'
#
loop_
_entity.id
_entity.type
_entity.pdbx_description
1 polymer ?
#
loop_
_entity_poly.entity_id
_entity_poly.type
_entity_poly.pdbx_seq_one_letter_code
_entity_poly.pdbx_strand_id
1 'polypeptide(L)'
;TFNMSEKQNYDKILLASGIVLGLGVAAYGTLTFLGLNDKYKFTTQVSEKAIEPPPGIKKAAEVGQELSASHELKPIAQETQKYVGFVAPNLWIKEGGMEPFDIISGPPIHGNIPNKWFLDNGLENEFVYSDVLTRDPDNDGFTVQEEYAAKTHPNDPNSHPPLVSKLFVDEIKQFGFYLAFTQADGNDFTFKGMNRAKQEIWKNIVQTNGKFGARKNTKDEPRFELVSVVKKEFKNPSLDMVETDEEAVVKDLKPTKNGQTYTIRRGTKYVIPIIDKKVNLTITAGPERDTSFEVEEGSDFRIPGDAKQIYTLKTVDNATQTVTIANKTTGEQTTLSKKK
;
A
#
# COMPACT_ATOMS: atom_id res chain seq x y z
N THR A 1 -2.74 -53.39 -37.57
CA THR A 1 -3.03 -53.82 -36.18
C THR A 1 -1.70 -54.04 -35.48
N PHE A 2 -1.18 -52.98 -34.87
CA PHE A 2 -0.02 -53.04 -33.99
C PHE A 2 -0.47 -53.60 -32.62
N ASN A 3 0.23 -54.63 -32.20
CA ASN A 3 -0.11 -55.49 -31.07
C ASN A 3 0.11 -54.72 -29.75
N MET A 4 -0.95 -54.44 -29.00
CA MET A 4 -0.92 -53.71 -27.71
C MET A 4 -0.14 -54.42 -26.60
N SER A 5 0.21 -55.69 -26.76
CA SER A 5 0.94 -56.49 -25.79
C SER A 5 2.45 -56.20 -25.74
N GLU A 6 3.05 -55.74 -26.84
CA GLU A 6 4.46 -55.40 -26.82
C GLU A 6 4.76 -54.09 -26.11
N LYS A 7 3.84 -53.12 -26.15
CA LYS A 7 4.03 -51.80 -25.52
C LYS A 7 4.07 -51.91 -23.97
N GLN A 8 3.32 -52.85 -23.38
CA GLN A 8 3.29 -53.04 -21.93
C GLN A 8 4.59 -53.63 -21.38
N ASN A 9 5.36 -54.37 -22.20
CA ASN A 9 6.62 -54.94 -21.76
C ASN A 9 7.78 -53.94 -21.81
N TYR A 10 7.78 -52.99 -22.73
CA TYR A 10 8.80 -51.94 -22.80
C TYR A 10 8.76 -51.03 -21.59
N ASP A 11 7.58 -50.66 -21.11
CA ASP A 11 7.44 -49.79 -19.93
C ASP A 11 7.95 -50.48 -18.66
N LYS A 12 7.72 -51.80 -18.54
CA LYS A 12 8.23 -52.59 -17.42
C LYS A 12 9.76 -52.76 -17.49
N ILE A 13 10.31 -52.92 -18.69
CA ILE A 13 11.75 -53.04 -18.90
C ILE A 13 12.42 -51.67 -18.62
N LEU A 14 11.83 -50.58 -19.06
CA LEU A 14 12.31 -49.23 -18.77
C LEU A 14 12.26 -48.89 -17.27
N LEU A 15 11.18 -49.28 -16.58
CA LEU A 15 11.07 -49.11 -15.15
C LEU A 15 12.10 -49.96 -14.39
N ALA A 16 12.25 -51.22 -14.76
CA ALA A 16 13.25 -52.12 -14.16
C ALA A 16 14.69 -51.64 -14.38
N SER A 17 15.01 -51.16 -15.58
CA SER A 17 16.33 -50.61 -15.88
C SER A 17 16.61 -49.30 -15.13
N GLY A 18 15.61 -48.44 -14.93
CA GLY A 18 15.69 -47.24 -14.12
C GLY A 18 15.97 -47.53 -12.65
N ILE A 19 15.32 -48.55 -12.08
CA ILE A 19 15.54 -49.00 -10.69
C ILE A 19 16.95 -49.56 -10.52
N VAL A 20 17.42 -50.40 -11.45
CA VAL A 20 18.77 -50.98 -11.40
C VAL A 20 19.84 -49.89 -11.50
N LEU A 21 19.67 -48.90 -12.41
CA LEU A 21 20.57 -47.77 -12.52
C LEU A 21 20.57 -46.91 -11.25
N GLY A 22 19.40 -46.62 -10.68
CA GLY A 22 19.26 -45.88 -9.43
C GLY A 22 19.96 -46.56 -8.25
N LEU A 23 19.77 -47.87 -8.10
CA LEU A 23 20.45 -48.66 -7.07
C LEU A 23 21.97 -48.74 -7.31
N GLY A 24 22.41 -48.82 -8.57
CA GLY A 24 23.84 -48.81 -8.91
C GLY A 24 24.52 -47.49 -8.55
N VAL A 25 23.88 -46.35 -8.81
CA VAL A 25 24.38 -45.03 -8.44
C VAL A 25 24.41 -44.83 -6.91
N ALA A 26 23.39 -45.31 -6.21
CA ALA A 26 23.35 -45.25 -4.75
C ALA A 26 24.45 -46.14 -4.11
N ALA A 27 24.65 -47.34 -4.61
CA ALA A 27 25.71 -48.25 -4.15
C ALA A 27 27.12 -47.69 -4.44
N TYR A 28 27.31 -47.13 -5.63
CA TYR A 28 28.58 -46.47 -5.98
C TYR A 28 28.84 -45.23 -5.10
N GLY A 29 27.82 -44.44 -4.85
CA GLY A 29 27.90 -43.25 -3.95
C GLY A 29 28.27 -43.63 -2.52
N THR A 30 27.68 -44.71 -1.96
CA THR A 30 28.03 -45.20 -0.63
C THR A 30 29.42 -45.83 -0.55
N LEU A 31 29.83 -46.55 -1.55
CA LEU A 31 31.20 -47.10 -1.62
C LEU A 31 32.27 -46.02 -1.74
N THR A 32 32.02 -45.00 -2.53
CA THR A 32 32.94 -43.84 -2.64
C THR A 32 32.98 -43.03 -1.35
N PHE A 33 31.84 -42.83 -0.66
CA PHE A 33 31.78 -42.16 0.63
C PHE A 33 32.55 -42.94 1.72
N LEU A 34 32.40 -44.24 1.80
CA LEU A 34 33.14 -45.08 2.72
C LEU A 34 34.65 -45.10 2.41
N GLY A 35 35.04 -45.13 1.13
CA GLY A 35 36.42 -45.03 0.71
C GLY A 35 37.08 -43.66 0.98
N LEU A 36 36.29 -42.59 0.94
CA LEU A 36 36.72 -41.23 1.33
C LEU A 36 37.02 -41.17 2.83
N ASN A 37 36.22 -41.80 3.65
CA ASN A 37 36.40 -41.81 5.11
C ASN A 37 37.72 -42.51 5.53
N ASP A 38 38.14 -43.56 4.79
CA ASP A 38 39.43 -44.21 5.02
C ASP A 38 40.62 -43.42 4.47
N LYS A 39 40.41 -42.67 3.40
CA LYS A 39 41.48 -41.90 2.73
C LYS A 39 41.84 -40.58 3.46
N TYR A 40 40.92 -40.08 4.31
CA TYR A 40 41.09 -38.84 5.09
C TYR A 40 41.11 -39.09 6.59
N LYS A 41 41.69 -40.22 7.03
CA LYS A 41 42.08 -40.40 8.44
C LYS A 41 43.20 -39.42 8.74
N PHE A 42 42.85 -38.27 9.29
CA PHE A 42 43.83 -37.37 9.89
C PHE A 42 44.45 -38.06 11.11
N THR A 43 45.57 -38.72 10.91
CA THR A 43 46.43 -39.14 12.03
C THR A 43 47.10 -37.87 12.52
N THR A 44 46.56 -37.26 13.54
CA THR A 44 47.24 -36.22 14.29
C THR A 44 48.40 -36.93 15.03
N GLN A 45 49.57 -37.03 14.40
CA GLN A 45 50.80 -37.22 15.15
C GLN A 45 51.06 -35.95 15.90
N VAL A 46 50.58 -35.87 17.14
CA VAL A 46 51.00 -34.84 18.06
C VAL A 46 52.49 -35.09 18.33
N SER A 47 53.34 -34.28 17.70
CA SER A 47 54.77 -34.22 18.08
C SER A 47 54.83 -33.70 19.51
N GLU A 48 55.30 -34.54 20.43
CA GLU A 48 55.52 -34.14 21.86
C GLU A 48 56.59 -33.05 22.06
N LYS A 49 56.99 -32.36 21.02
CA LYS A 49 57.88 -31.23 21.18
C LYS A 49 57.02 -30.02 21.60
N ALA A 50 56.98 -29.79 22.91
CA ALA A 50 56.34 -28.63 23.47
C ALA A 50 56.86 -27.35 22.78
N ILE A 51 56.12 -26.84 21.80
CA ILE A 51 56.33 -25.55 21.22
C ILE A 51 55.77 -24.57 22.26
N GLU A 52 56.63 -23.78 22.88
CA GLU A 52 56.16 -22.73 23.77
C GLU A 52 55.24 -21.79 22.95
N PRO A 53 53.98 -21.65 23.33
CA PRO A 53 53.08 -20.78 22.60
C PRO A 53 53.58 -19.33 22.74
N PRO A 54 53.42 -18.51 21.68
CA PRO A 54 53.71 -17.09 21.75
C PRO A 54 53.01 -16.42 22.94
N PRO A 55 53.61 -15.37 23.54
CA PRO A 55 53.09 -14.81 24.80
C PRO A 55 51.63 -14.34 24.75
N GLY A 56 51.07 -14.09 23.57
CA GLY A 56 49.65 -13.79 23.38
C GLY A 56 48.72 -15.00 23.50
N ILE A 57 49.20 -16.22 23.21
CA ILE A 57 48.40 -17.47 23.30
C ILE A 57 48.28 -17.96 24.74
N LYS A 58 49.30 -17.70 25.60
CA LYS A 58 49.17 -17.98 27.03
C LYS A 58 48.01 -17.19 27.64
N LYS A 59 47.92 -15.92 27.30
CA LYS A 59 46.82 -15.05 27.76
C LYS A 59 45.44 -15.48 27.20
N ALA A 60 45.40 -15.91 25.97
CA ALA A 60 44.17 -16.48 25.37
C ALA A 60 43.77 -17.83 25.99
N ALA A 61 44.74 -18.67 26.36
CA ALA A 61 44.48 -19.93 27.04
C ALA A 61 44.02 -19.70 28.51
N GLU A 62 44.60 -18.70 29.20
CA GLU A 62 44.15 -18.30 30.54
C GLU A 62 42.70 -17.75 30.52
N VAL A 63 42.42 -16.85 29.56
CA VAL A 63 41.05 -16.34 29.33
C VAL A 63 40.09 -17.48 28.88
N GLY A 64 40.54 -18.40 28.07
CA GLY A 64 39.80 -19.58 27.68
C GLY A 64 39.54 -20.52 28.86
N GLN A 65 40.49 -20.67 29.79
CA GLN A 65 40.28 -21.41 31.03
C GLN A 65 39.41 -20.66 32.04
N GLU A 66 39.50 -19.36 32.13
CA GLU A 66 38.56 -18.56 32.93
C GLU A 66 37.14 -18.58 32.36
N LEU A 67 36.99 -18.58 31.05
CA LEU A 67 35.69 -18.71 30.37
C LEU A 67 35.13 -20.15 30.44
N SER A 68 35.99 -21.17 30.48
CA SER A 68 35.60 -22.56 30.61
C SER A 68 35.60 -23.07 32.06
N ALA A 69 36.21 -22.35 33.01
CA ALA A 69 35.96 -22.56 34.41
C ALA A 69 34.48 -22.36 34.65
N SER A 70 33.76 -23.43 34.93
CA SER A 70 32.34 -23.37 35.22
C SER A 70 32.15 -22.33 36.32
N HIS A 71 31.68 -21.17 35.93
CA HIS A 71 31.09 -20.26 36.89
C HIS A 71 29.90 -21.01 37.40
N GLU A 72 30.00 -21.60 38.59
CA GLU A 72 28.83 -22.13 39.28
C GLU A 72 27.87 -20.95 39.44
N LEU A 73 26.96 -20.88 38.49
CA LEU A 73 25.87 -19.93 38.48
C LEU A 73 25.02 -20.32 39.69
N LYS A 74 25.31 -19.72 40.82
CA LYS A 74 24.47 -19.91 42.03
C LYS A 74 23.08 -19.37 41.66
N PRO A 75 22.05 -20.23 41.68
CA PRO A 75 20.71 -19.75 41.45
C PRO A 75 20.40 -18.66 42.48
N ILE A 76 20.02 -17.48 42.02
CA ILE A 76 19.49 -16.43 42.87
C ILE A 76 18.17 -17.02 43.38
N ALA A 77 18.21 -17.53 44.64
CA ALA A 77 17.02 -18.00 45.34
C ALA A 77 16.15 -16.77 45.62
N GLN A 78 15.22 -16.46 44.73
CA GLN A 78 14.08 -15.63 45.09
C GLN A 78 13.10 -16.52 45.86
N GLU A 79 12.46 -16.00 46.90
CA GLU A 79 11.53 -16.67 47.82
C GLU A 79 10.28 -17.27 47.16
N THR A 80 10.17 -17.21 45.85
CA THR A 80 9.14 -17.90 45.04
C THR A 80 9.83 -18.81 44.05
N GLN A 81 9.59 -20.11 44.17
CA GLN A 81 10.13 -21.23 43.36
C GLN A 81 9.90 -21.06 41.85
N LYS A 82 10.43 -20.04 41.24
CA LYS A 82 10.46 -19.86 39.79
C LYS A 82 11.90 -19.95 39.33
N TYR A 83 12.24 -21.05 38.66
CA TYR A 83 13.51 -21.18 37.94
C TYR A 83 13.57 -20.12 36.85
N VAL A 84 14.46 -19.15 37.04
CA VAL A 84 14.80 -18.22 35.98
C VAL A 84 15.78 -18.95 35.07
N GLY A 85 15.39 -19.25 33.85
CA GLY A 85 16.27 -19.84 32.85
C GLY A 85 17.46 -18.89 32.58
N PHE A 86 18.64 -19.48 32.36
CA PHE A 86 19.81 -18.70 31.97
C PHE A 86 19.60 -18.17 30.56
N VAL A 87 19.56 -16.85 30.40
CA VAL A 87 19.63 -16.21 29.10
C VAL A 87 21.10 -15.92 28.83
N ALA A 88 21.70 -16.63 27.89
CA ALA A 88 23.01 -16.25 27.38
C ALA A 88 22.84 -14.92 26.62
N PRO A 89 23.48 -13.83 27.04
CA PRO A 89 23.43 -12.59 26.29
C PRO A 89 24.11 -12.80 24.92
N ASN A 90 23.43 -12.50 23.83
CA ASN A 90 24.06 -12.43 22.52
C ASN A 90 25.01 -11.24 22.54
N LEU A 91 26.30 -11.49 22.41
CA LEU A 91 27.32 -10.45 22.32
C LEU A 91 27.41 -9.99 20.86
N TRP A 92 27.14 -8.72 20.65
CA TRP A 92 27.31 -8.08 19.35
C TRP A 92 28.71 -7.47 19.28
N ILE A 93 29.37 -7.65 18.14
CA ILE A 93 30.71 -7.08 17.88
C ILE A 93 30.57 -6.26 16.59
N LYS A 94 31.08 -5.02 16.60
CA LYS A 94 31.15 -4.22 15.38
C LYS A 94 32.07 -4.86 14.37
N GLU A 95 31.75 -4.80 13.09
CA GLU A 95 32.62 -5.25 12.02
C GLU A 95 34.02 -4.59 12.15
N GLY A 96 35.06 -5.42 12.18
CA GLY A 96 36.44 -4.96 12.38
C GLY A 96 36.85 -4.60 13.83
N GLY A 97 35.93 -4.72 14.79
CA GLY A 97 36.17 -4.54 16.21
C GLY A 97 36.39 -5.87 16.94
N MET A 98 36.97 -5.80 18.15
CA MET A 98 37.09 -6.95 19.07
C MET A 98 36.29 -6.76 20.36
N GLU A 99 35.78 -5.57 20.58
CA GLU A 99 35.08 -5.25 21.82
C GLU A 99 33.57 -5.50 21.66
N PRO A 100 32.93 -6.11 22.66
CA PRO A 100 31.48 -6.27 22.67
C PRO A 100 30.79 -4.92 22.63
N PHE A 101 29.79 -4.82 21.76
CA PHE A 101 28.92 -3.65 21.65
C PHE A 101 27.62 -3.90 22.41
N ASP A 102 27.32 -3.03 23.37
CA ASP A 102 26.02 -3.07 24.03
C ASP A 102 24.96 -2.49 23.10
N ILE A 103 24.17 -3.38 22.49
CA ILE A 103 23.14 -3.01 21.54
C ILE A 103 21.97 -2.28 22.23
N ILE A 104 21.74 -2.51 23.54
CA ILE A 104 20.59 -1.95 24.25
C ILE A 104 20.85 -0.52 24.67
N SER A 105 22.01 -0.26 25.29
CA SER A 105 22.37 1.06 25.82
C SER A 105 23.30 1.84 24.88
N GLY A 106 23.82 1.20 23.84
CA GLY A 106 24.68 1.83 22.85
C GLY A 106 23.96 2.85 21.96
N PRO A 107 24.72 3.72 21.29
CA PRO A 107 24.15 4.70 20.38
C PRO A 107 23.41 4.00 19.20
N PRO A 108 22.36 4.61 18.64
CA PRO A 108 21.66 4.07 17.49
C PRO A 108 22.61 3.82 16.32
N ILE A 109 22.50 2.63 15.70
CA ILE A 109 23.32 2.25 14.53
C ILE A 109 22.59 2.64 13.24
N HIS A 110 21.26 2.51 13.23
CA HIS A 110 20.44 2.76 12.05
C HIS A 110 19.61 4.05 12.23
N GLY A 111 20.12 5.13 11.66
CA GLY A 111 19.45 6.44 11.74
C GLY A 111 19.22 6.91 13.17
N ASN A 112 17.96 7.32 13.46
CA ASN A 112 17.56 7.76 14.79
C ASN A 112 16.72 6.70 15.54
N ILE A 113 16.68 5.46 15.05
CA ILE A 113 15.90 4.39 15.66
C ILE A 113 16.72 3.72 16.77
N PRO A 114 16.23 3.65 18.01
CA PRO A 114 16.94 2.96 19.09
C PRO A 114 17.20 1.49 18.73
N ASN A 115 18.42 1.00 18.98
CA ASN A 115 18.79 -0.39 18.67
C ASN A 115 17.84 -1.40 19.34
N LYS A 116 17.43 -1.09 20.58
CA LYS A 116 16.48 -1.91 21.33
C LYS A 116 15.16 -2.12 20.59
N TRP A 117 14.69 -1.13 19.82
CA TRP A 117 13.44 -1.25 19.07
C TRP A 117 13.49 -2.40 18.04
N PHE A 118 14.62 -2.60 17.38
CA PHE A 118 14.78 -3.72 16.44
C PHE A 118 14.67 -5.07 17.16
N LEU A 119 15.24 -5.18 18.34
CA LEU A 119 15.15 -6.41 19.16
C LEU A 119 13.74 -6.64 19.66
N ASP A 120 13.06 -5.60 20.15
CA ASP A 120 11.69 -5.68 20.68
C ASP A 120 10.67 -6.07 19.59
N ASN A 121 11.01 -5.85 18.32
CA ASN A 121 10.17 -6.16 17.16
C ASN A 121 10.64 -7.41 16.37
N GLY A 122 11.59 -8.18 16.90
CA GLY A 122 12.05 -9.43 16.28
C GLY A 122 12.85 -9.24 15.00
N LEU A 123 13.56 -8.10 14.87
CA LEU A 123 14.38 -7.74 13.72
C LEU A 123 15.88 -8.01 13.95
N GLU A 124 16.25 -8.95 14.82
CA GLU A 124 17.65 -9.24 15.15
C GLU A 124 18.47 -9.64 13.92
N ASN A 125 17.84 -10.43 13.03
CA ASN A 125 18.49 -10.89 11.80
C ASN A 125 18.63 -9.76 10.77
N GLU A 126 17.69 -8.84 10.75
CA GLU A 126 17.68 -7.72 9.82
C GLU A 126 18.61 -6.60 10.28
N PHE A 127 18.82 -6.47 11.60
CA PHE A 127 19.63 -5.43 12.22
C PHE A 127 21.08 -5.37 11.71
N VAL A 128 21.62 -6.48 11.23
CA VAL A 128 23.00 -6.55 10.72
C VAL A 128 23.18 -5.86 9.37
N TYR A 129 22.12 -5.59 8.65
CA TYR A 129 22.18 -5.01 7.32
C TYR A 129 22.13 -3.49 7.37
N SER A 130 23.04 -2.84 6.63
CA SER A 130 23.10 -1.38 6.56
C SER A 130 21.85 -0.73 5.94
N ASP A 131 21.10 -1.47 5.13
CA ASP A 131 19.89 -1.06 4.42
C ASP A 131 18.59 -1.44 5.14
N VAL A 132 18.68 -1.90 6.40
CA VAL A 132 17.51 -2.38 7.16
C VAL A 132 16.32 -1.42 7.16
N LEU A 133 16.58 -0.11 7.19
CA LEU A 133 15.53 0.91 7.22
C LEU A 133 14.64 0.93 5.96
N THR A 134 15.19 0.47 4.83
CA THR A 134 14.50 0.42 3.53
C THR A 134 13.94 -0.96 3.20
N ARG A 135 14.18 -1.94 4.07
CA ARG A 135 13.63 -3.29 3.92
C ARG A 135 12.18 -3.36 4.38
N ASP A 136 11.51 -4.35 3.88
CA ASP A 136 10.12 -4.71 4.19
C ASP A 136 10.11 -6.20 4.60
N PRO A 137 10.27 -6.51 5.91
CA PRO A 137 10.49 -7.87 6.38
C PRO A 137 9.26 -8.77 6.26
N ASP A 138 8.04 -8.22 6.40
CA ASP A 138 6.78 -8.97 6.33
C ASP A 138 6.09 -8.88 4.96
N ASN A 139 6.70 -8.12 4.02
CA ASN A 139 6.25 -7.93 2.63
C ASN A 139 4.85 -7.30 2.50
N ASP A 140 4.48 -6.44 3.42
CA ASP A 140 3.21 -5.69 3.35
C ASP A 140 3.30 -4.44 2.48
N GLY A 141 4.50 -4.03 2.06
CA GLY A 141 4.78 -2.88 1.20
C GLY A 141 5.19 -1.62 1.96
N PHE A 142 5.35 -1.71 3.28
CA PHE A 142 5.93 -0.66 4.10
C PHE A 142 7.33 -1.02 4.56
N THR A 143 8.19 -0.03 4.63
CA THR A 143 9.56 -0.23 5.10
C THR A 143 9.63 -0.13 6.61
N VAL A 144 10.65 -0.74 7.21
CA VAL A 144 10.97 -0.63 8.65
C VAL A 144 10.95 0.83 9.13
N GLN A 145 11.47 1.76 8.32
CA GLN A 145 11.46 3.19 8.65
C GLN A 145 10.05 3.79 8.69
N GLU A 146 9.20 3.44 7.73
CA GLU A 146 7.80 3.90 7.68
C GLU A 146 7.01 3.38 8.87
N GLU A 147 7.23 2.11 9.22
CA GLU A 147 6.55 1.47 10.33
C GLU A 147 7.00 2.00 11.69
N TYR A 148 8.30 2.22 11.88
CA TYR A 148 8.80 2.89 13.07
C TYR A 148 8.14 4.26 13.26
N ALA A 149 8.05 5.06 12.20
CA ALA A 149 7.43 6.38 12.24
C ALA A 149 5.94 6.30 12.58
N ALA A 150 5.23 5.29 12.07
CA ALA A 150 3.82 5.05 12.31
C ALA A 150 3.54 4.30 13.63
N LYS A 151 4.56 3.75 14.27
CA LYS A 151 4.46 2.88 15.46
C LYS A 151 3.67 1.59 15.19
N THR A 152 3.85 1.02 14.00
CA THR A 152 3.34 -0.28 13.61
C THR A 152 4.40 -1.36 13.80
N HIS A 153 4.04 -2.62 13.61
CA HIS A 153 4.92 -3.76 13.88
C HIS A 153 5.52 -4.31 12.58
N PRO A 154 6.84 -4.21 12.36
CA PRO A 154 7.50 -4.48 11.08
C PRO A 154 7.63 -5.97 10.69
N ASN A 155 7.06 -6.88 11.46
CA ASN A 155 6.98 -8.32 11.19
C ASN A 155 5.54 -8.83 11.21
N ASP A 156 4.54 -7.94 11.22
CA ASP A 156 3.12 -8.32 11.15
C ASP A 156 2.45 -7.61 9.97
N PRO A 157 2.19 -8.31 8.87
CA PRO A 157 1.61 -7.73 7.65
C PRO A 157 0.19 -7.16 7.84
N ASN A 158 -0.42 -7.36 9.02
CA ASN A 158 -1.70 -6.74 9.36
C ASN A 158 -1.54 -5.46 10.20
N SER A 159 -0.33 -5.13 10.60
CA SER A 159 0.02 -3.98 11.44
C SER A 159 0.83 -2.97 10.63
N HIS A 160 0.20 -2.27 9.73
CA HIS A 160 0.85 -1.35 8.79
C HIS A 160 0.42 0.11 9.00
N PRO A 161 1.21 1.08 8.50
CA PRO A 161 0.80 2.47 8.40
C PRO A 161 -0.49 2.66 7.56
N PRO A 162 -1.16 3.82 7.64
CA PRO A 162 -2.35 4.07 6.85
C PRO A 162 -2.10 3.88 5.34
N LEU A 163 -2.91 3.03 4.70
CA LEU A 163 -2.79 2.68 3.26
C LEU A 163 -2.90 3.88 2.32
N VAL A 164 -3.44 5.01 2.79
CA VAL A 164 -3.54 6.24 1.99
C VAL A 164 -2.18 6.74 1.50
N SER A 165 -1.10 6.50 2.22
CA SER A 165 0.27 6.85 1.82
C SER A 165 0.82 6.01 0.66
N LYS A 166 0.20 4.87 0.41
CA LYS A 166 0.57 3.91 -0.65
C LYS A 166 -0.45 3.86 -1.79
N LEU A 167 -1.32 4.87 -1.86
CA LEU A 167 -2.19 5.06 -3.01
C LEU A 167 -1.49 5.89 -4.08
N PHE A 168 -1.75 5.58 -5.32
CA PHE A 168 -1.40 6.44 -6.44
C PHE A 168 -2.57 6.61 -7.41
N VAL A 169 -2.50 7.65 -8.20
CA VAL A 169 -3.49 7.99 -9.22
C VAL A 169 -3.12 7.30 -10.52
N ASP A 170 -3.99 6.41 -11.02
CA ASP A 170 -3.83 5.80 -12.35
C ASP A 170 -4.38 6.70 -13.43
N GLU A 171 -5.65 7.09 -13.28
CA GLU A 171 -6.37 7.82 -14.28
C GLU A 171 -7.35 8.81 -13.64
N ILE A 172 -7.42 10.00 -14.20
CA ILE A 172 -8.44 10.99 -13.88
C ILE A 172 -9.42 11.07 -15.06
N LYS A 173 -10.67 10.70 -14.82
CA LYS A 173 -11.76 10.76 -15.79
C LYS A 173 -12.62 11.99 -15.54
N GLN A 174 -12.90 12.73 -16.60
CA GLN A 174 -13.77 13.87 -16.53
C GLN A 174 -15.00 13.65 -17.40
N PHE A 175 -16.17 13.70 -16.78
CA PHE A 175 -17.47 13.63 -17.44
C PHE A 175 -18.14 15.00 -17.34
N GLY A 176 -18.91 15.37 -18.34
CA GLY A 176 -19.60 16.63 -18.26
C GLY A 176 -20.61 16.82 -19.35
N PHE A 177 -21.53 17.71 -19.06
CA PHE A 177 -22.51 18.21 -20.01
C PHE A 177 -22.70 19.72 -19.77
N TYR A 178 -23.36 20.37 -20.72
CA TYR A 178 -23.74 21.77 -20.58
C TYR A 178 -25.19 21.86 -20.15
N LEU A 179 -25.46 22.67 -19.12
CA LEU A 179 -26.77 23.02 -18.66
C LEU A 179 -27.19 24.36 -19.26
N ALA A 180 -28.36 24.41 -19.87
CA ALA A 180 -28.94 25.61 -20.46
C ALA A 180 -30.35 25.85 -19.89
N PHE A 181 -30.66 27.13 -19.60
CA PHE A 181 -32.00 27.64 -19.38
C PHE A 181 -32.48 28.27 -20.70
N THR A 182 -33.48 27.65 -21.38
CA THR A 182 -33.76 28.01 -22.77
C THR A 182 -35.05 28.79 -22.96
N GLN A 183 -36.08 28.58 -22.14
CA GLN A 183 -37.36 29.22 -22.27
C GLN A 183 -37.99 29.48 -20.89
N ALA A 184 -38.74 30.58 -20.80
CA ALA A 184 -39.63 30.88 -19.69
C ALA A 184 -41.02 31.28 -20.28
N ASP A 185 -42.04 30.55 -19.83
CA ASP A 185 -43.43 30.80 -20.25
C ASP A 185 -44.29 30.78 -18.99
N GLY A 186 -44.63 31.98 -18.53
CA GLY A 186 -45.27 32.15 -17.22
C GLY A 186 -44.46 31.53 -16.09
N ASN A 187 -44.99 30.47 -15.47
CA ASN A 187 -44.31 29.75 -14.39
C ASN A 187 -43.59 28.47 -14.87
N ASP A 188 -43.59 28.21 -16.16
CA ASP A 188 -42.97 27.01 -16.75
C ASP A 188 -41.64 27.37 -17.37
N PHE A 189 -40.58 26.76 -16.83
CA PHE A 189 -39.18 27.03 -17.20
C PHE A 189 -38.57 25.79 -17.87
N THR A 190 -37.98 26.01 -19.05
CA THR A 190 -37.40 24.92 -19.83
C THR A 190 -35.88 24.88 -19.67
N PHE A 191 -35.38 23.75 -19.17
CA PHE A 191 -33.95 23.46 -19.07
C PHE A 191 -33.57 22.32 -20.03
N LYS A 192 -32.34 22.37 -20.53
CA LYS A 192 -31.72 21.36 -21.38
C LYS A 192 -30.34 20.96 -20.87
N GLY A 193 -30.09 19.67 -20.89
CA GLY A 193 -28.74 19.13 -20.82
C GLY A 193 -28.22 18.83 -22.23
N MET A 194 -27.01 19.25 -22.54
CA MET A 194 -26.39 19.06 -23.84
C MET A 194 -25.00 18.44 -23.69
N ASN A 195 -24.61 17.56 -24.62
CA ASN A 195 -23.27 17.00 -24.69
C ASN A 195 -22.25 18.05 -25.20
N ARG A 196 -20.98 17.68 -25.29
CA ARG A 196 -19.91 18.57 -25.81
C ARG A 196 -20.14 19.03 -27.26
N ALA A 197 -20.85 18.23 -28.07
CA ALA A 197 -21.26 18.60 -29.44
C ALA A 197 -22.55 19.44 -29.48
N LYS A 198 -23.04 19.95 -28.33
CA LYS A 198 -24.28 20.71 -28.16
C LYS A 198 -25.54 19.98 -28.59
N GLN A 199 -25.52 18.67 -28.65
CA GLN A 199 -26.70 17.85 -28.88
C GLN A 199 -27.45 17.65 -27.56
N GLU A 200 -28.78 17.70 -27.62
CA GLU A 200 -29.65 17.55 -26.46
C GLU A 200 -29.55 16.14 -25.88
N ILE A 201 -29.27 16.05 -24.60
CA ILE A 201 -29.27 14.79 -23.84
C ILE A 201 -30.65 14.57 -23.19
N TRP A 202 -31.20 15.67 -22.64
CA TRP A 202 -32.52 15.73 -22.04
C TRP A 202 -33.07 17.15 -22.09
N LYS A 203 -34.38 17.26 -22.04
CA LYS A 203 -35.17 18.48 -21.96
C LYS A 203 -36.25 18.31 -20.92
N ASN A 204 -36.33 19.19 -19.94
CA ASN A 204 -37.35 19.21 -18.92
C ASN A 204 -38.02 20.59 -18.84
N ILE A 205 -39.30 20.59 -18.55
CA ILE A 205 -40.08 21.78 -18.17
C ILE A 205 -40.35 21.65 -16.69
N VAL A 206 -40.10 22.70 -15.92
CA VAL A 206 -40.16 22.67 -14.46
C VAL A 206 -40.66 24.01 -13.93
N GLN A 207 -41.37 24.00 -12.82
CA GLN A 207 -41.74 25.18 -12.04
C GLN A 207 -40.74 25.41 -10.90
N THR A 208 -40.79 26.55 -10.27
CA THR A 208 -39.98 26.88 -9.09
C THR A 208 -40.11 25.78 -8.01
N ASN A 209 -39.04 25.39 -7.38
CA ASN A 209 -38.91 24.25 -6.45
C ASN A 209 -39.12 22.86 -7.08
N GLY A 210 -39.30 22.79 -8.40
CA GLY A 210 -39.38 21.54 -9.12
C GLY A 210 -38.02 20.93 -9.43
N LYS A 211 -37.96 19.61 -9.47
CA LYS A 211 -36.75 18.85 -9.77
C LYS A 211 -36.69 18.47 -11.24
N PHE A 212 -35.49 18.48 -11.82
CA PHE A 212 -35.27 18.21 -13.24
C PHE A 212 -33.85 17.64 -13.51
N GLY A 213 -33.53 17.36 -14.76
CA GLY A 213 -32.23 16.85 -15.16
C GLY A 213 -32.20 15.32 -15.31
N ALA A 214 -33.37 14.68 -15.34
CA ALA A 214 -33.53 13.28 -15.69
C ALA A 214 -33.89 13.11 -17.17
N ARG A 215 -33.46 12.03 -17.80
CA ARG A 215 -33.91 11.66 -19.14
C ARG A 215 -35.35 11.20 -19.09
N LYS A 216 -36.12 11.53 -20.11
CA LYS A 216 -37.48 11.09 -20.21
C LYS A 216 -37.53 9.56 -20.40
N ASN A 217 -38.44 8.91 -19.67
CA ASN A 217 -38.62 7.45 -19.71
C ASN A 217 -37.41 6.61 -19.23
N THR A 218 -36.52 7.15 -18.43
CA THR A 218 -35.48 6.42 -17.74
C THR A 218 -35.77 6.37 -16.23
N LYS A 219 -35.03 5.51 -15.51
CA LYS A 219 -35.03 5.46 -14.04
C LYS A 219 -34.06 6.49 -13.43
N ASP A 220 -33.57 7.44 -14.24
CA ASP A 220 -32.61 8.45 -13.76
C ASP A 220 -33.32 9.36 -12.75
N GLU A 221 -32.69 9.58 -11.62
CA GLU A 221 -33.15 10.54 -10.63
C GLU A 221 -32.89 11.96 -11.12
N PRO A 222 -33.78 12.93 -10.80
CA PRO A 222 -33.57 14.33 -11.11
C PRO A 222 -32.32 14.84 -10.41
N ARG A 223 -31.42 15.45 -11.17
CA ARG A 223 -30.15 15.98 -10.64
C ARG A 223 -30.25 17.39 -10.07
N PHE A 224 -31.19 18.20 -10.56
CA PHE A 224 -31.28 19.62 -10.21
C PHE A 224 -32.64 19.96 -9.60
N GLU A 225 -32.63 21.04 -8.82
CA GLU A 225 -33.81 21.70 -8.30
C GLU A 225 -33.77 23.18 -8.72
N LEU A 226 -34.86 23.69 -9.29
CA LEU A 226 -34.99 25.09 -9.61
C LEU A 226 -35.34 25.87 -8.35
N VAL A 227 -34.40 26.69 -7.86
CA VAL A 227 -34.59 27.45 -6.63
C VAL A 227 -35.39 28.72 -6.89
N SER A 228 -35.00 29.51 -7.91
CA SER A 228 -35.67 30.76 -8.26
C SER A 228 -35.41 31.17 -9.71
N VAL A 229 -36.29 31.96 -10.26
CA VAL A 229 -36.10 32.67 -11.51
C VAL A 229 -36.43 34.15 -11.27
N VAL A 230 -35.53 35.03 -11.65
CA VAL A 230 -35.67 36.48 -11.48
C VAL A 230 -35.40 37.19 -12.79
N LYS A 231 -36.11 38.29 -13.03
CA LYS A 231 -35.79 39.22 -14.13
C LYS A 231 -34.62 40.09 -13.71
N LYS A 232 -33.63 40.20 -14.56
CA LYS A 232 -32.39 40.94 -14.30
C LYS A 232 -31.98 41.70 -15.54
N GLU A 233 -31.38 42.86 -15.31
CA GLU A 233 -30.82 43.70 -16.38
C GLU A 233 -29.42 43.25 -16.70
N PHE A 234 -29.13 43.05 -17.98
CA PHE A 234 -27.83 42.69 -18.50
C PHE A 234 -27.37 43.74 -19.51
N LYS A 235 -26.18 44.30 -19.29
CA LYS A 235 -25.57 45.18 -20.27
C LYS A 235 -25.02 44.36 -21.43
N ASN A 236 -25.45 44.69 -22.65
CA ASN A 236 -24.90 44.11 -23.86
C ASN A 236 -23.61 44.88 -24.24
N PRO A 237 -22.42 44.30 -24.11
CA PRO A 237 -21.18 45.03 -24.33
C PRO A 237 -20.97 45.47 -25.78
N SER A 238 -21.67 44.86 -26.74
CA SER A 238 -21.53 45.15 -28.18
C SER A 238 -22.45 46.28 -28.64
N LEU A 239 -23.57 46.52 -27.93
CA LEU A 239 -24.60 47.46 -28.37
C LEU A 239 -24.79 48.62 -27.37
N ASP A 240 -24.08 48.62 -26.25
CA ASP A 240 -24.26 49.55 -25.10
C ASP A 240 -25.72 49.67 -24.65
N MET A 241 -26.51 48.61 -24.84
CA MET A 241 -27.91 48.53 -24.46
C MET A 241 -28.08 47.63 -23.23
N VAL A 242 -29.08 47.95 -22.42
CA VAL A 242 -29.51 47.14 -21.30
C VAL A 242 -30.67 46.27 -21.76
N GLU A 243 -30.52 44.94 -21.64
CA GLU A 243 -31.53 43.94 -21.95
C GLU A 243 -32.06 43.37 -20.64
N THR A 244 -33.38 43.33 -20.47
CA THR A 244 -33.99 42.60 -19.35
C THR A 244 -34.21 41.17 -19.76
N ASP A 245 -33.64 40.20 -19.00
CA ASP A 245 -33.75 38.78 -19.26
C ASP A 245 -33.94 38.01 -17.94
N GLU A 246 -34.32 36.72 -18.02
CA GLU A 246 -34.45 35.93 -16.83
C GLU A 246 -33.12 35.22 -16.49
N GLU A 247 -32.88 35.16 -15.19
CA GLU A 247 -31.77 34.43 -14.58
C GLU A 247 -32.33 33.43 -13.59
N ALA A 248 -31.97 32.16 -13.78
CA ALA A 248 -32.37 31.03 -12.92
C ALA A 248 -31.24 30.65 -11.94
N VAL A 249 -31.62 30.40 -10.71
CA VAL A 249 -30.75 29.78 -9.71
C VAL A 249 -31.15 28.33 -9.57
N VAL A 250 -30.20 27.42 -9.80
CA VAL A 250 -30.40 25.98 -9.83
C VAL A 250 -29.47 25.33 -8.81
N LYS A 251 -30.00 24.45 -7.99
CA LYS A 251 -29.25 23.67 -7.00
C LYS A 251 -28.95 22.29 -7.54
N ASP A 252 -27.71 21.83 -7.45
CA ASP A 252 -27.30 20.47 -7.76
C ASP A 252 -27.67 19.54 -6.59
N LEU A 253 -28.47 18.54 -6.83
CA LEU A 253 -28.93 17.57 -5.85
C LEU A 253 -27.99 16.38 -5.70
N LYS A 254 -26.95 16.32 -6.53
CA LYS A 254 -25.97 15.27 -6.45
C LYS A 254 -25.22 15.34 -5.11
N PRO A 255 -25.19 14.27 -4.29
CA PRO A 255 -24.58 14.32 -2.96
C PRO A 255 -23.13 14.83 -2.96
N THR A 256 -22.35 14.47 -3.98
CA THR A 256 -20.94 14.84 -4.12
C THR A 256 -20.76 16.34 -4.40
N LYS A 257 -21.79 17.06 -4.82
CA LYS A 257 -21.77 18.51 -5.06
C LYS A 257 -22.22 19.31 -3.85
N ASN A 258 -22.63 18.66 -2.79
CA ASN A 258 -23.02 19.29 -1.52
C ASN A 258 -23.96 20.48 -1.65
N GLY A 259 -24.94 20.38 -2.54
CA GLY A 259 -25.93 21.41 -2.78
C GLY A 259 -25.41 22.65 -3.50
N GLN A 260 -24.33 22.55 -4.27
CA GLN A 260 -23.78 23.61 -5.10
C GLN A 260 -24.87 24.25 -5.96
N THR A 261 -24.88 25.58 -6.04
CA THR A 261 -25.82 26.33 -6.85
C THR A 261 -25.16 26.89 -8.10
N TYR A 262 -25.94 26.97 -9.18
CA TYR A 262 -25.52 27.58 -10.44
C TYR A 262 -26.50 28.67 -10.82
N THR A 263 -25.99 29.77 -11.33
CA THR A 263 -26.78 30.86 -11.84
C THR A 263 -26.70 30.87 -13.36
N ILE A 264 -27.85 30.80 -14.04
CA ILE A 264 -27.93 30.57 -15.49
C ILE A 264 -28.85 31.64 -16.11
N ARG A 265 -28.30 32.46 -17.00
CA ARG A 265 -29.08 33.37 -17.80
C ARG A 265 -29.86 32.64 -18.89
N ARG A 266 -31.08 33.07 -19.20
CA ARG A 266 -31.89 32.49 -20.27
C ARG A 266 -31.20 32.63 -21.63
N GLY A 267 -31.30 31.59 -22.45
CA GLY A 267 -30.81 31.53 -23.82
C GLY A 267 -29.82 30.41 -24.06
N THR A 268 -29.84 29.84 -25.27
CA THR A 268 -28.99 28.72 -25.67
C THR A 268 -27.52 29.05 -25.79
N LYS A 269 -27.17 30.35 -25.80
CA LYS A 269 -25.76 30.83 -25.80
C LYS A 269 -25.16 30.88 -24.40
N TYR A 270 -25.98 30.93 -23.36
CA TYR A 270 -25.55 31.04 -21.96
C TYR A 270 -25.60 29.68 -21.29
N VAL A 271 -24.64 28.82 -21.62
CA VAL A 271 -24.55 27.44 -21.08
C VAL A 271 -23.53 27.39 -19.98
N ILE A 272 -23.80 26.58 -18.97
CA ILE A 272 -22.88 26.31 -17.85
C ILE A 272 -22.34 24.90 -17.98
N PRO A 273 -21.00 24.70 -17.94
CA PRO A 273 -20.43 23.38 -17.89
C PRO A 273 -20.66 22.76 -16.50
N ILE A 274 -21.33 21.61 -16.48
CA ILE A 274 -21.46 20.76 -15.30
C ILE A 274 -20.44 19.65 -15.44
N ILE A 275 -19.46 19.63 -14.56
CA ILE A 275 -18.31 18.72 -14.65
C ILE A 275 -18.29 17.84 -13.41
N ASP A 276 -18.23 16.54 -13.65
CA ASP A 276 -17.97 15.52 -12.64
C ASP A 276 -16.61 14.88 -12.93
N LYS A 277 -15.84 14.63 -11.89
CA LYS A 277 -14.55 13.99 -11.99
C LYS A 277 -14.54 12.72 -11.19
N LYS A 278 -13.92 11.69 -11.75
CA LYS A 278 -13.68 10.41 -11.11
C LYS A 278 -12.20 10.08 -11.23
N VAL A 279 -11.70 9.43 -10.24
CA VAL A 279 -10.30 9.03 -10.15
C VAL A 279 -10.22 7.53 -9.97
N ASN A 280 -9.40 6.88 -10.76
CA ASN A 280 -9.00 5.51 -10.53
C ASN A 280 -7.74 5.53 -9.65
N LEU A 281 -7.85 4.91 -8.47
CA LEU A 281 -6.78 4.80 -7.49
C LEU A 281 -6.32 3.36 -7.40
N THR A 282 -5.01 3.14 -7.27
CA THR A 282 -4.43 1.81 -7.07
C THR A 282 -3.61 1.78 -5.78
N ILE A 283 -3.74 0.69 -5.04
CA ILE A 283 -3.03 0.43 -3.80
C ILE A 283 -1.71 -0.26 -4.14
N THR A 284 -0.59 0.17 -3.55
CA THR A 284 0.73 -0.46 -3.76
C THR A 284 1.24 -1.25 -2.57
N ALA A 285 0.48 -1.30 -1.48
CA ALA A 285 0.89 -1.97 -0.24
C ALA A 285 -0.31 -2.62 0.45
N GLY A 286 -0.04 -3.44 1.44
CA GLY A 286 -1.04 -4.15 2.24
C GLY A 286 -1.65 -5.38 1.55
N PRO A 287 -2.66 -5.99 2.19
CA PRO A 287 -3.26 -7.24 1.73
C PRO A 287 -3.92 -7.14 0.35
N GLU A 288 -4.39 -5.95 -0.02
CA GLU A 288 -5.09 -5.67 -1.28
C GLU A 288 -4.19 -4.94 -2.29
N ARG A 289 -2.89 -5.22 -2.24
CA ARG A 289 -1.90 -4.68 -3.21
C ARG A 289 -2.35 -4.92 -4.64
N ASP A 290 -2.11 -3.95 -5.51
CA ASP A 290 -2.46 -3.94 -6.93
C ASP A 290 -3.97 -3.90 -7.23
N THR A 291 -4.81 -3.70 -6.21
CA THR A 291 -6.24 -3.48 -6.39
C THR A 291 -6.50 -2.04 -6.79
N SER A 292 -7.27 -1.86 -7.87
CA SER A 292 -7.71 -0.54 -8.36
C SER A 292 -9.19 -0.34 -8.07
N PHE A 293 -9.57 0.88 -7.70
CA PHE A 293 -10.95 1.27 -7.46
C PHE A 293 -11.23 2.70 -7.89
N GLU A 294 -12.47 2.96 -8.30
CA GLU A 294 -12.89 4.27 -8.80
C GLU A 294 -13.60 5.07 -7.71
N VAL A 295 -13.20 6.33 -7.55
CA VAL A 295 -13.77 7.26 -6.56
C VAL A 295 -14.18 8.55 -7.27
N GLU A 296 -15.34 9.10 -6.91
CA GLU A 296 -15.82 10.38 -7.44
C GLU A 296 -15.40 11.54 -6.54
N GLU A 297 -15.06 12.70 -7.14
CA GLU A 297 -14.78 13.94 -6.42
C GLU A 297 -15.96 14.35 -5.52
N GLY A 298 -15.70 14.57 -4.25
CA GLY A 298 -16.70 14.91 -3.22
C GLY A 298 -17.33 13.68 -2.54
N SER A 299 -17.01 12.46 -2.95
CA SER A 299 -17.54 11.24 -2.31
C SER A 299 -16.67 10.75 -1.17
N ASP A 300 -17.34 10.08 -0.23
CA ASP A 300 -16.67 9.31 0.81
C ASP A 300 -16.36 7.89 0.28
N PHE A 301 -15.23 7.35 0.69
CA PHE A 301 -14.81 6.00 0.33
C PHE A 301 -13.99 5.35 1.41
N ARG A 302 -13.80 4.04 1.31
CA ARG A 302 -12.84 3.27 2.10
C ARG A 302 -11.82 2.65 1.16
N ILE A 303 -10.59 2.58 1.64
CA ILE A 303 -9.52 1.90 0.91
C ILE A 303 -9.74 0.40 1.12
N PRO A 304 -9.78 -0.43 0.06
CA PRO A 304 -9.78 -1.87 0.21
C PRO A 304 -8.64 -2.34 1.14
N GLY A 305 -8.95 -3.22 2.08
CA GLY A 305 -8.01 -3.63 3.12
C GLY A 305 -7.98 -2.74 4.38
N ASP A 306 -8.47 -1.48 4.31
CA ASP A 306 -8.62 -0.60 5.48
C ASP A 306 -10.10 -0.28 5.76
N ALA A 307 -10.76 -1.21 6.43
CA ALA A 307 -12.17 -1.05 6.77
C ALA A 307 -12.44 -0.01 7.89
N LYS A 308 -11.40 0.38 8.63
CA LYS A 308 -11.55 1.22 9.84
C LYS A 308 -11.65 2.70 9.50
N GLN A 309 -11.03 3.14 8.41
CA GLN A 309 -10.94 4.55 8.08
C GLN A 309 -11.86 4.93 6.92
N ILE A 310 -12.42 6.12 7.01
CA ILE A 310 -13.24 6.72 5.95
C ILE A 310 -12.51 7.95 5.42
N TYR A 311 -12.39 8.01 4.13
CA TYR A 311 -11.75 9.11 3.42
C TYR A 311 -12.76 9.83 2.53
N THR A 312 -12.50 11.09 2.25
CA THR A 312 -13.25 11.88 1.27
C THR A 312 -12.29 12.35 0.18
N LEU A 313 -12.64 12.14 -1.08
CA LEU A 313 -11.92 12.72 -2.22
C LEU A 313 -12.31 14.21 -2.36
N LYS A 314 -11.49 15.10 -1.83
CA LYS A 314 -11.81 16.55 -1.72
C LYS A 314 -11.73 17.26 -3.05
N THR A 315 -10.60 17.15 -3.73
CA THR A 315 -10.34 17.89 -4.97
C THR A 315 -9.57 17.03 -5.96
N VAL A 316 -9.88 17.24 -7.23
CA VAL A 316 -9.19 16.61 -8.36
C VAL A 316 -8.70 17.70 -9.30
N ASP A 317 -7.39 17.82 -9.45
CA ASP A 317 -6.76 18.78 -10.36
C ASP A 317 -6.24 18.05 -11.61
N ASN A 318 -6.90 18.33 -12.73
CA ASN A 318 -6.50 17.76 -14.03
C ASN A 318 -5.23 18.38 -14.59
N ALA A 319 -4.91 19.63 -14.22
CA ALA A 319 -3.74 20.34 -14.77
C ALA A 319 -2.44 19.78 -14.15
N THR A 320 -2.45 19.59 -12.85
CA THR A 320 -1.30 19.03 -12.10
C THR A 320 -1.33 17.50 -11.99
N GLN A 321 -2.43 16.86 -12.41
CA GLN A 321 -2.67 15.42 -12.26
C GLN A 321 -2.55 14.97 -10.80
N THR A 322 -3.10 15.79 -9.89
CA THR A 322 -3.09 15.54 -8.45
C THR A 322 -4.49 15.43 -7.89
N VAL A 323 -4.62 14.69 -6.80
CA VAL A 323 -5.85 14.58 -6.04
C VAL A 323 -5.58 14.80 -4.56
N THR A 324 -6.51 15.44 -3.85
CA THR A 324 -6.44 15.63 -2.41
C THR A 324 -7.48 14.75 -1.73
N ILE A 325 -7.03 13.90 -0.84
CA ILE A 325 -7.85 13.01 -0.03
C ILE A 325 -7.78 13.50 1.43
N ALA A 326 -8.91 13.55 2.11
CA ALA A 326 -8.96 13.87 3.52
C ALA A 326 -9.47 12.68 4.33
N ASN A 327 -8.81 12.35 5.42
CA ASN A 327 -9.30 11.40 6.41
C ASN A 327 -10.44 12.06 7.19
N LYS A 328 -11.59 11.41 7.25
CA LYS A 328 -12.79 11.97 7.89
C LYS A 328 -12.69 12.04 9.41
N THR A 329 -11.91 11.17 10.01
CA THR A 329 -11.76 11.05 11.46
C THR A 329 -10.69 12.01 11.98
N THR A 330 -9.53 12.07 11.33
CA THR A 330 -8.39 12.89 11.77
C THR A 330 -8.38 14.28 11.14
N GLY A 331 -9.06 14.47 10.01
CA GLY A 331 -9.01 15.70 9.21
C GLY A 331 -7.71 15.85 8.40
N GLU A 332 -6.78 14.91 8.51
CA GLU A 332 -5.52 14.92 7.80
C GLU A 332 -5.75 14.86 6.28
N GLN A 333 -5.00 15.67 5.54
CA GLN A 333 -5.09 15.71 4.08
C GLN A 333 -3.81 15.16 3.45
N THR A 334 -4.01 14.28 2.48
CA THR A 334 -2.93 13.69 1.68
C THR A 334 -3.12 14.07 0.22
N THR A 335 -2.07 14.56 -0.42
CA THR A 335 -2.08 14.84 -1.85
C THR A 335 -1.34 13.74 -2.60
N LEU A 336 -2.04 13.11 -3.53
CA LEU A 336 -1.52 12.05 -4.39
C LEU A 336 -1.29 12.59 -5.79
N SER A 337 -0.29 12.07 -6.46
CA SER A 337 0.00 12.40 -7.86
C SER A 337 -0.08 11.16 -8.74
N LYS A 338 -0.25 11.39 -10.03
CA LYS A 338 -0.16 10.32 -11.02
C LYS A 338 1.25 9.75 -11.05
N LYS A 339 1.36 8.42 -11.08
CA LYS A 339 2.64 7.75 -11.25
C LYS A 339 3.22 8.13 -12.63
N LYS A 340 4.44 8.58 -12.64
CA LYS A 340 5.17 8.92 -13.88
C LYS A 340 5.57 7.66 -14.64
#